data_826adc7cf3ad141dc77ffa11bc2ac1d1
#
_entry.id   826adc7cf3ad141dc77ffa11bc2ac1d1
#
_cell.length_a   1.000
_cell.length_b   1.000
_cell.length_c   1.000
_cell.angle_alpha   90.00
_cell.angle_beta   90.00
_cell.angle_gamma   90.00
#
_symmetry.space_group_name_H-M   'P 1'
#
loop_
_entity.id
_entity.type
_entity.pdbx_description
1 polymer ?
#
loop_
_entity_poly.entity_id
_entity_poly.type
_entity_poly.pdbx_seq_one_letter_code
_entity_poly.pdbx_strand_id
1 'polypeptide(L)'
;IMAFLCARIGSISDNRLGGWYSYRASKAALAMMIKTMSIELKRYHPKAICIGLHPGTVDTPLSQPFQKNISPKTIQSPSDSVQNMIHTLEHLTINDSGFQYAYDGTKIPE
;
A
#
# COMPACT_ATOMS: atom_id res chain seq x y z
N ILE A 1 4.06 -10.65 -10.59
CA ILE A 1 3.56 -9.88 -9.44
C ILE A 1 2.52 -8.88 -9.91
N MET A 2 1.42 -8.80 -9.19
CA MET A 2 0.38 -7.81 -9.40
C MET A 2 0.32 -6.93 -8.14
N ALA A 3 0.62 -5.64 -8.26
CA ALA A 3 0.67 -4.71 -7.14
C ALA A 3 -0.32 -3.57 -7.35
N PHE A 4 -1.12 -3.28 -6.34
CA PHE A 4 -2.11 -2.20 -6.36
C PHE A 4 -1.68 -1.08 -5.42
N LEU A 5 -1.78 0.17 -5.86
CA LEU A 5 -1.47 1.29 -5.00
C LEU A 5 -2.54 1.43 -3.89
N CYS A 6 -2.15 1.03 -2.71
CA CYS A 6 -2.97 1.12 -1.51
C CYS A 6 -2.59 2.34 -0.66
N ALA A 7 -3.17 2.46 0.50
CA ALA A 7 -2.81 3.48 1.47
C ALA A 7 -2.95 2.93 2.89
N ARG A 8 -1.99 3.27 3.74
CA ARG A 8 -2.00 2.89 5.16
C ARG A 8 -3.29 3.29 5.87
N ILE A 9 -3.89 4.40 5.43
CA ILE A 9 -5.15 4.90 6.00
C ILE A 9 -6.32 3.90 5.87
N GLY A 10 -6.22 2.93 4.97
CA GLY A 10 -7.20 1.85 4.83
C GLY A 10 -7.07 0.72 5.85
N SER A 11 -6.00 0.71 6.63
CA SER A 11 -5.83 -0.28 7.70
C SER A 11 -6.81 -0.01 8.86
N ILE A 12 -7.59 -1.01 9.20
CA ILE A 12 -8.57 -0.90 10.30
C ILE A 12 -7.84 -0.85 11.64
N SER A 13 -6.89 -1.75 11.86
CA SER A 13 -6.18 -1.83 13.14
C SER A 13 -5.20 -0.69 13.37
N ASP A 14 -4.68 -0.07 12.30
CA ASP A 14 -3.78 1.08 12.38
C ASP A 14 -4.52 2.41 12.52
N ASN A 15 -5.84 2.40 12.44
CA ASN A 15 -6.67 3.61 12.55
C ASN A 15 -6.75 4.05 14.01
N ARG A 16 -6.01 5.10 14.38
CA ARG A 16 -5.97 5.69 15.72
C ARG A 16 -6.57 7.09 15.78
N LEU A 17 -6.65 7.77 14.64
CA LEU A 17 -7.04 9.17 14.57
C LEU A 17 -8.49 9.38 14.15
N GLY A 18 -9.10 8.42 13.49
CA GLY A 18 -10.43 8.59 12.90
C GLY A 18 -10.44 9.59 11.74
N GLY A 19 -11.60 10.06 11.36
CA GLY A 19 -11.80 10.95 10.22
C GLY A 19 -11.60 10.24 8.87
N TRP A 20 -11.71 11.00 7.77
CA TRP A 20 -11.48 10.49 6.42
C TRP A 20 -12.37 9.29 6.05
N TYR A 21 -13.61 9.27 6.47
CA TYR A 21 -14.52 8.13 6.35
C TYR A 21 -14.51 7.49 4.97
N SER A 22 -14.79 8.26 3.93
CA SER A 22 -14.90 7.74 2.56
C SER A 22 -13.57 7.23 2.03
N TYR A 23 -12.49 7.96 2.27
CA TYR A 23 -11.16 7.57 1.82
C TYR A 23 -10.68 6.31 2.54
N ARG A 24 -10.83 6.25 3.86
CA ARG A 24 -10.54 5.03 4.64
C ARG A 24 -11.35 3.84 4.15
N ALA A 25 -12.64 4.02 3.96
CA ALA A 25 -13.53 2.96 3.48
C ALA A 25 -13.12 2.45 2.09
N SER A 26 -12.79 3.35 1.16
CA SER A 26 -12.37 2.97 -0.18
C SER A 26 -11.06 2.17 -0.18
N LYS A 27 -10.10 2.55 0.64
CA LYS A 27 -8.81 1.86 0.75
C LYS A 27 -8.91 0.55 1.54
N ALA A 28 -9.81 0.46 2.50
CA ALA A 28 -10.14 -0.81 3.17
C ALA A 28 -10.82 -1.79 2.20
N ALA A 29 -11.73 -1.29 1.36
CA ALA A 29 -12.34 -2.10 0.30
C ALA A 29 -11.28 -2.64 -0.67
N LEU A 30 -10.32 -1.81 -1.08
CA LEU A 30 -9.21 -2.25 -1.92
C LEU A 30 -8.40 -3.37 -1.25
N ALA A 31 -8.13 -3.25 0.05
CA ALA A 31 -7.43 -4.28 0.81
C ALA A 31 -8.19 -5.62 0.77
N MET A 32 -9.52 -5.58 0.95
CA MET A 32 -10.36 -6.77 0.84
C MET A 32 -10.31 -7.38 -0.57
N MET A 33 -10.36 -6.55 -1.61
CA MET A 33 -10.27 -7.00 -2.99
C MET A 33 -8.93 -7.68 -3.28
N ILE A 34 -7.84 -7.11 -2.82
CA ILE A 34 -6.49 -7.70 -2.95
C ILE A 34 -6.45 -9.07 -2.28
N LYS A 35 -6.98 -9.17 -1.07
CA LYS A 35 -7.04 -10.45 -0.35
C LYS A 35 -7.86 -11.49 -1.11
N THR A 36 -9.03 -11.11 -1.55
CA THR A 36 -9.92 -12.01 -2.30
C THR A 36 -9.24 -12.49 -3.58
N MET A 37 -8.67 -11.57 -4.35
CA MET A 37 -7.96 -11.88 -5.60
C MET A 37 -6.77 -12.81 -5.36
N SER A 38 -6.01 -12.59 -4.30
CA SER A 38 -4.86 -13.44 -3.98
C SER A 38 -5.25 -14.89 -3.73
N ILE A 39 -6.40 -15.11 -3.08
CA ILE A 39 -6.94 -16.45 -2.82
C ILE A 39 -7.38 -17.12 -4.13
N GLU A 40 -8.08 -16.38 -4.98
CA GLU A 40 -8.54 -16.89 -6.26
C GLU A 40 -7.38 -17.20 -7.20
N LEU A 41 -6.42 -16.29 -7.33
CA LEU A 41 -5.24 -16.48 -8.17
C LEU A 41 -4.43 -17.70 -7.75
N LYS A 42 -4.32 -17.96 -6.45
CA LYS A 42 -3.58 -19.12 -5.95
C LYS A 42 -4.11 -20.45 -6.49
N ARG A 43 -5.40 -20.53 -6.81
CA ARG A 43 -6.02 -21.76 -7.36
C ARG A 43 -5.54 -22.08 -8.78
N TYR A 44 -5.29 -21.03 -9.57
CA TYR A 44 -4.94 -21.17 -11.00
C TYR A 44 -3.48 -20.87 -11.28
N HIS A 45 -2.87 -20.01 -10.47
CA HIS A 45 -1.49 -19.55 -10.61
C HIS A 45 -0.80 -19.55 -9.25
N PRO A 46 -0.36 -20.73 -8.76
CA PRO A 46 0.20 -20.85 -7.38
C PRO A 46 1.42 -19.98 -7.09
N LYS A 47 2.12 -19.53 -8.16
CA LYS A 47 3.30 -18.68 -8.04
C LYS A 47 2.97 -17.18 -8.15
N ALA A 48 1.72 -16.83 -8.39
CA ALA A 48 1.32 -15.41 -8.49
C ALA A 48 1.37 -14.73 -7.13
N ILE A 49 1.86 -13.49 -7.14
CA ILE A 49 1.90 -12.63 -5.97
C ILE A 49 1.00 -11.44 -6.24
N CYS A 50 -0.01 -11.23 -5.40
CA CYS A 50 -0.95 -10.13 -5.50
C CYS A 50 -0.91 -9.34 -4.18
N ILE A 51 -0.49 -8.09 -4.21
CA ILE A 51 -0.27 -7.28 -3.00
C ILE A 51 -0.79 -5.86 -3.14
N GLY A 52 -1.02 -5.20 -1.99
CA GLY A 52 -1.13 -3.75 -1.92
C GLY A 52 0.24 -3.13 -1.65
N LEU A 53 0.52 -2.01 -2.28
CA LEU A 53 1.77 -1.29 -2.11
C LEU A 53 1.50 0.18 -1.83
N HIS A 54 1.89 0.63 -0.63
CA HIS A 54 1.72 2.02 -0.20
C HIS A 54 2.98 2.82 -0.57
N PRO A 55 2.84 3.85 -1.42
CA PRO A 55 4.00 4.62 -1.91
C PRO A 55 4.59 5.58 -0.89
N GLY A 56 3.98 5.73 0.28
CA GLY A 56 4.30 6.80 1.22
C GLY A 56 3.68 8.14 0.80
N THR A 57 4.12 9.22 1.41
CA THR A 57 3.75 10.56 0.96
C THR A 57 4.71 10.99 -0.14
N VAL A 58 4.17 11.17 -1.33
CA VAL A 58 4.94 11.51 -2.53
C VAL A 58 4.63 12.95 -2.91
N ASP A 59 5.66 13.72 -3.23
CA ASP A 59 5.53 15.11 -3.64
C ASP A 59 4.87 15.21 -5.02
N THR A 60 3.55 15.35 -5.01
CA THR A 60 2.70 15.42 -6.19
C THR A 60 1.60 16.47 -5.97
N PRO A 61 0.93 16.95 -7.03
CA PRO A 61 -0.22 17.84 -6.87
C PRO A 61 -1.32 17.26 -5.97
N LEU A 62 -1.48 15.94 -5.94
CA LEU A 62 -2.47 15.28 -5.10
C LEU A 62 -2.16 15.44 -3.61
N SER A 63 -0.90 15.34 -3.22
CA SER A 63 -0.48 15.41 -1.82
C SER A 63 -0.23 16.82 -1.32
N GLN A 64 -0.03 17.80 -2.21
CA GLN A 64 0.31 19.18 -1.88
C GLN A 64 -0.58 19.79 -0.79
N PRO A 65 -1.92 19.70 -0.83
CA PRO A 65 -2.78 20.28 0.19
C PRO A 65 -2.60 19.68 1.59
N PHE A 66 -2.00 18.50 1.68
CA PHE A 66 -1.88 17.71 2.92
C PHE A 66 -0.48 17.71 3.50
N GLN A 67 0.49 18.40 2.86
CA GLN A 67 1.90 18.35 3.27
C GLN A 67 2.23 19.23 4.48
N LYS A 68 1.36 20.15 4.87
CA LYS A 68 1.64 21.13 5.93
C LYS A 68 2.02 20.52 7.29
N ASN A 69 1.41 19.39 7.62
CA ASN A 69 1.60 18.71 8.90
C ASN A 69 2.54 17.49 8.80
N ILE A 70 3.22 17.34 7.66
CA ILE A 70 4.11 16.21 7.40
C ILE A 70 5.54 16.71 7.42
N SER A 71 6.43 16.00 8.14
CA SER A 71 7.85 16.31 8.14
C SER A 71 8.40 16.31 6.70
N PRO A 72 9.09 17.36 6.25
CA PRO A 72 9.69 17.38 4.91
C PRO A 72 10.59 16.18 4.62
N LYS A 73 11.20 15.61 5.65
CA LYS A 73 12.08 14.42 5.52
C LYS A 73 11.33 13.16 5.12
N THR A 74 10.02 13.09 5.36
CA THR A 74 9.19 11.92 5.02
C THR A 74 8.51 12.05 3.67
N ILE A 75 8.59 13.22 3.04
CA ILE A 75 8.04 13.45 1.71
C ILE A 75 9.06 12.99 0.68
N GLN A 76 8.67 12.03 -0.15
CA GLN A 76 9.53 11.47 -1.18
C GLN A 76 9.31 12.15 -2.51
N SER A 77 10.36 12.23 -3.34
CA SER A 77 10.18 12.50 -4.77
C SER A 77 9.47 11.31 -5.43
N PRO A 78 8.75 11.52 -6.55
CA PRO A 78 8.18 10.41 -7.30
C PRO A 78 9.21 9.35 -7.70
N SER A 79 10.40 9.77 -8.10
CA SER A 79 11.50 8.86 -8.48
C SER A 79 11.94 8.00 -7.29
N ASP A 80 12.15 8.59 -6.12
CA ASP A 80 12.58 7.85 -4.93
C ASP A 80 11.50 6.88 -4.46
N SER A 81 10.23 7.30 -4.49
CA SER A 81 9.11 6.44 -4.13
C SER A 81 9.03 5.21 -5.03
N VAL A 82 9.16 5.39 -6.34
CA VAL A 82 9.14 4.29 -7.30
C VAL A 82 10.32 3.34 -7.08
N GLN A 83 11.52 3.85 -6.88
CA GLN A 83 12.69 3.02 -6.61
C GLN A 83 12.53 2.19 -5.34
N ASN A 84 12.02 2.80 -4.27
CA ASN A 84 11.76 2.11 -3.00
C ASN A 84 10.70 1.02 -3.18
N MET A 85 9.63 1.32 -3.92
CA MET A 85 8.58 0.33 -4.21
C MET A 85 9.11 -0.85 -5.03
N ILE A 86 9.92 -0.60 -6.04
CA ILE A 86 10.54 -1.67 -6.86
C ILE A 86 11.43 -2.53 -5.97
N HIS A 87 12.25 -1.92 -5.13
CA HIS A 87 13.09 -2.67 -4.19
C HIS A 87 12.26 -3.56 -3.26
N THR A 88 11.15 -3.05 -2.73
CA THR A 88 10.23 -3.85 -1.93
C THR A 88 9.68 -5.03 -2.71
N LEU A 89 9.23 -4.80 -3.95
CA LEU A 89 8.69 -5.87 -4.81
C LEU A 89 9.70 -6.99 -5.06
N GLU A 90 10.97 -6.67 -5.21
CA GLU A 90 12.04 -7.65 -5.47
C GLU A 90 12.25 -8.64 -4.32
N HIS A 91 11.86 -8.29 -3.09
CA HIS A 91 12.03 -9.10 -1.90
C HIS A 91 10.79 -9.91 -1.50
N LEU A 92 9.67 -9.74 -2.22
CA LEU A 92 8.44 -10.46 -1.91
C LEU A 92 8.48 -11.91 -2.39
N THR A 93 7.78 -12.75 -1.66
CA THR A 93 7.58 -14.17 -1.97
C THR A 93 6.09 -14.48 -2.10
N ILE A 94 5.76 -15.70 -2.48
CA ILE A 94 4.37 -16.16 -2.57
C ILE A 94 3.64 -16.10 -1.21
N ASN A 95 4.39 -16.11 -0.11
CA ASN A 95 3.81 -16.01 1.24
C ASN A 95 3.33 -14.58 1.56
N ASP A 96 3.75 -13.61 0.79
CA ASP A 96 3.37 -12.20 0.95
C ASP A 96 2.07 -11.87 0.20
N SER A 97 1.60 -12.76 -0.66
CA SER A 97 0.40 -12.54 -1.45
C SER A 97 -0.83 -12.33 -0.56
N GLY A 98 -1.63 -11.34 -0.88
CA GLY A 98 -2.86 -10.98 -0.15
C GLY A 98 -2.65 -9.97 0.98
N PHE A 99 -1.43 -9.47 1.15
CA PHE A 99 -1.11 -8.47 2.17
C PHE A 99 -0.75 -7.12 1.56
N GLN A 100 -0.55 -6.14 2.43
CA GLN A 100 -0.17 -4.79 2.04
C GLN A 100 1.19 -4.44 2.65
N TYR A 101 2.01 -3.75 1.87
CA TYR A 101 3.35 -3.32 2.26
C TYR A 101 3.54 -1.84 1.98
N ALA A 102 4.31 -1.19 2.81
CA ALA A 102 4.77 0.16 2.54
C ALA A 102 6.02 0.13 1.64
N TYR A 103 6.34 1.27 1.08
CA TYR A 103 7.49 1.46 0.20
C TYR A 103 8.83 1.02 0.81
N ASP A 104 8.93 1.03 2.13
CA ASP A 104 10.13 0.63 2.88
C ASP A 104 10.18 -0.87 3.23
N GLY A 105 9.22 -1.63 2.73
CA GLY A 105 9.12 -3.07 2.97
C GLY A 105 8.38 -3.45 4.25
N THR A 106 7.92 -2.50 5.04
CA THR A 106 7.16 -2.82 6.25
C THR A 106 5.74 -3.27 5.90
N LYS A 107 5.30 -4.34 6.55
CA LYS A 107 3.94 -4.86 6.39
C LYS A 107 2.95 -3.93 7.09
N ILE A 108 1.90 -3.55 6.37
CA ILE A 108 0.82 -2.73 6.92
C ILE A 108 -0.18 -3.65 7.62
N PRO A 109 -0.56 -3.38 8.87
CA PRO A 109 -1.60 -4.15 9.58
C PRO A 109 -2.95 -4.10 8.86
N GLU A 110 -3.72 -5.17 8.98
CA GLU A 110 -5.08 -5.24 8.44
C GLU A 110 -6.09 -4.35 9.16
#